data_ac396a7e4cbdae497a11fda356e1a984
#
_entry.id   ac396a7e4cbdae497a11fda356e1a984
#
_cell.length_a   1.000
_cell.length_b   1.000
_cell.length_c   1.000
_cell.angle_alpha   90.00
_cell.angle_beta   90.00
_cell.angle_gamma   90.00
#
_symmetry.space_group_name_H-M   'P 1'
#
loop_
_entity.id
_entity.type
_entity.pdbx_description
1 polymer ?
#
loop_
_entity_poly.entity_id
_entity_poly.type
_entity_poly.pdbx_seq_one_letter_code
_entity_poly.pdbx_strand_id
1 'polypeptide(L)'
;MKNYYNILGVDENSSQDDIKKAYRKLSKQYHPDVNPDGEEKFKDVSEAYENIGDENKRRDYDARRKNPFSSFGGGGGFDMNSMFEQMMNSARRPKAPDKVIDVEVTPVDSYFGVEKEITLDINTMCIPCKGDGGTRSVCTTCNGNGFISKVVGTGFFKQSFQTTCNNCGGRGSVLVSACGTCKGSGISKKNLKYNVKIPANVDNGDFLKMVNKGDYYHNVGYGDLIIRVNCVKTDDFEKIGFDLVYYKKMSPLDLILQDKMEIKHPDGDIVITVPEKVNTNSPLRIPKKGYKTPNGTGNFYIKITVVKDSNVDEETKNKIKEMLKDGNYIFN
;
A
#
# COMPACT_ATOMS: atom_id res chain seq x y z
N MET A 1 18.10 -30.10 -26.73
CA MET A 1 17.16 -29.99 -25.59
C MET A 1 17.70 -30.88 -24.47
N LYS A 2 17.91 -30.38 -23.26
CA LYS A 2 18.42 -31.16 -22.12
C LYS A 2 17.41 -32.25 -21.74
N ASN A 3 17.88 -33.47 -21.43
CA ASN A 3 17.00 -34.53 -20.93
C ASN A 3 16.90 -34.44 -19.40
N TYR A 4 15.86 -33.85 -18.89
CA TYR A 4 15.65 -33.63 -17.45
C TYR A 4 15.48 -34.92 -16.64
N TYR A 5 14.95 -36.00 -17.24
CA TYR A 5 14.88 -37.30 -16.60
C TYR A 5 16.25 -37.86 -16.31
N ASN A 6 17.19 -37.76 -17.30
CA ASN A 6 18.56 -38.19 -17.12
C ASN A 6 19.32 -37.36 -16.06
N ILE A 7 19.04 -36.05 -15.99
CA ILE A 7 19.67 -35.18 -14.98
C ILE A 7 19.25 -35.57 -13.58
N LEU A 8 17.98 -35.92 -13.38
CA LEU A 8 17.48 -36.43 -12.08
C LEU A 8 17.76 -37.91 -11.85
N GLY A 9 18.25 -38.64 -12.87
CA GLY A 9 18.54 -40.09 -12.77
C GLY A 9 17.28 -40.94 -12.57
N VAL A 10 16.17 -40.56 -13.23
CA VAL A 10 14.89 -41.26 -13.16
C VAL A 10 14.43 -41.67 -14.57
N ASP A 11 13.59 -42.70 -14.64
CA ASP A 11 12.96 -43.14 -15.89
C ASP A 11 11.87 -42.18 -16.34
N GLU A 12 11.62 -42.11 -17.66
CA GLU A 12 10.57 -41.23 -18.23
C GLU A 12 9.14 -41.61 -17.77
N ASN A 13 8.95 -42.85 -17.27
CA ASN A 13 7.68 -43.32 -16.73
C ASN A 13 7.63 -43.28 -15.19
N SER A 14 8.65 -42.76 -14.54
CA SER A 14 8.70 -42.67 -13.07
C SER A 14 7.55 -41.85 -12.51
N SER A 15 7.09 -42.22 -11.32
CA SER A 15 6.01 -41.48 -10.63
C SER A 15 6.48 -40.08 -10.22
N GLN A 16 5.52 -39.18 -10.01
CA GLN A 16 5.83 -37.80 -9.55
C GLN A 16 6.53 -37.81 -8.19
N ASP A 17 6.22 -38.80 -7.35
CA ASP A 17 6.86 -38.98 -6.05
C ASP A 17 8.32 -39.45 -6.17
N ASP A 18 8.65 -40.26 -7.19
CA ASP A 18 10.02 -40.68 -7.44
C ASP A 18 10.88 -39.52 -7.97
N ILE A 19 10.32 -38.67 -8.82
CA ILE A 19 10.94 -37.41 -9.27
C ILE A 19 11.25 -36.50 -8.07
N LYS A 20 10.30 -36.34 -7.15
CA LYS A 20 10.50 -35.56 -5.92
C LYS A 20 11.58 -36.15 -5.00
N LYS A 21 11.60 -37.45 -4.86
CA LYS A 21 12.63 -38.15 -4.06
C LYS A 21 14.02 -37.99 -4.66
N ALA A 22 14.14 -38.18 -5.97
CA ALA A 22 15.40 -37.99 -6.71
C ALA A 22 15.92 -36.55 -6.56
N TYR A 23 15.07 -35.57 -6.75
CA TYR A 23 15.42 -34.16 -6.55
C TYR A 23 15.94 -33.89 -5.13
N ARG A 24 15.21 -34.33 -4.08
CA ARG A 24 15.63 -34.11 -2.70
C ARG A 24 16.99 -34.76 -2.39
N LYS A 25 17.25 -35.93 -2.95
CA LYS A 25 18.53 -36.63 -2.79
C LYS A 25 19.68 -35.86 -3.45
N LEU A 26 19.51 -35.46 -4.72
CA LEU A 26 20.52 -34.76 -5.50
C LEU A 26 20.76 -33.34 -4.99
N SER A 27 19.69 -32.61 -4.61
CA SER A 27 19.80 -31.28 -4.02
C SER A 27 20.60 -31.28 -2.73
N LYS A 28 20.42 -32.30 -1.87
CA LYS A 28 21.20 -32.45 -0.64
C LYS A 28 22.66 -32.82 -0.93
N GLN A 29 22.91 -33.61 -1.98
CA GLN A 29 24.25 -34.05 -2.39
C GLN A 29 25.08 -32.92 -3.01
N TYR A 30 24.44 -32.05 -3.79
CA TYR A 30 25.09 -30.96 -4.52
C TYR A 30 24.81 -29.56 -3.92
N HIS A 31 24.31 -29.50 -2.68
CA HIS A 31 24.09 -28.24 -1.99
C HIS A 31 25.41 -27.47 -1.83
N PRO A 32 25.48 -26.16 -2.13
CA PRO A 32 26.72 -25.39 -2.06
C PRO A 32 27.38 -25.41 -0.68
N ASP A 33 26.60 -25.57 0.40
CA ASP A 33 27.13 -25.68 1.76
C ASP A 33 27.82 -27.03 2.03
N VAL A 34 27.48 -28.06 1.27
CA VAL A 34 28.00 -29.43 1.46
C VAL A 34 29.06 -29.77 0.40
N ASN A 35 28.90 -29.22 -0.80
CA ASN A 35 29.78 -29.47 -1.95
C ASN A 35 30.00 -28.18 -2.73
N PRO A 36 31.06 -27.39 -2.43
CA PRO A 36 31.34 -26.12 -3.11
C PRO A 36 31.55 -26.26 -4.62
N ASP A 37 32.05 -27.41 -5.08
CA ASP A 37 32.28 -27.70 -6.53
C ASP A 37 31.01 -28.22 -7.23
N GLY A 38 29.90 -28.35 -6.48
CA GLY A 38 28.65 -28.90 -6.96
C GLY A 38 27.67 -27.89 -7.57
N GLU A 39 28.01 -26.59 -7.66
CA GLU A 39 27.10 -25.52 -8.04
C GLU A 39 26.47 -25.71 -9.43
N GLU A 40 27.25 -26.11 -10.45
CA GLU A 40 26.70 -26.37 -11.79
C GLU A 40 25.71 -27.55 -11.78
N LYS A 41 26.04 -28.62 -11.06
CA LYS A 41 25.15 -29.79 -10.94
C LYS A 41 23.89 -29.46 -10.15
N PHE A 42 24.01 -28.65 -9.11
CA PHE A 42 22.85 -28.16 -8.35
C PHE A 42 21.90 -27.33 -9.21
N LYS A 43 22.47 -26.48 -10.08
CA LYS A 43 21.72 -25.68 -11.04
C LYS A 43 20.97 -26.54 -12.06
N ASP A 44 21.68 -27.55 -12.64
CA ASP A 44 21.03 -28.47 -13.57
C ASP A 44 19.95 -29.32 -12.93
N VAL A 45 20.14 -29.79 -11.70
CA VAL A 45 19.16 -30.55 -10.92
C VAL A 45 17.91 -29.69 -10.57
N SER A 46 18.14 -28.42 -10.24
CA SER A 46 17.05 -27.47 -9.95
C SER A 46 16.26 -27.13 -11.21
N GLU A 47 16.94 -26.86 -12.33
CA GLU A 47 16.31 -26.65 -13.64
C GLU A 47 15.48 -27.86 -14.08
N ALA A 48 16.01 -29.08 -13.89
CA ALA A 48 15.31 -30.29 -14.22
C ALA A 48 14.02 -30.45 -13.40
N TYR A 49 14.08 -30.22 -12.08
CA TYR A 49 12.92 -30.31 -11.21
C TYR A 49 11.88 -29.23 -11.50
N GLU A 50 12.30 -28.03 -11.85
CA GLU A 50 11.39 -26.95 -12.22
C GLU A 50 10.55 -27.31 -13.47
N ASN A 51 11.12 -28.08 -14.40
CA ASN A 51 10.43 -28.46 -15.64
C ASN A 51 9.61 -29.75 -15.54
N ILE A 52 9.98 -30.73 -14.70
CA ILE A 52 9.29 -32.03 -14.61
C ILE A 52 8.79 -32.36 -13.18
N GLY A 53 9.00 -31.48 -12.20
CA GLY A 53 8.58 -31.66 -10.82
C GLY A 53 7.07 -31.47 -10.56
N ASP A 54 6.37 -30.84 -11.49
CA ASP A 54 4.90 -30.67 -11.51
C ASP A 54 4.31 -31.46 -12.69
N GLU A 55 3.14 -32.08 -12.48
CA GLU A 55 2.50 -32.96 -13.48
C GLU A 55 2.14 -32.21 -14.77
N ASN A 56 1.70 -30.95 -14.67
CA ASN A 56 1.35 -30.14 -15.83
C ASN A 56 2.61 -29.73 -16.62
N LYS A 57 3.66 -29.27 -15.92
CA LYS A 57 4.94 -28.90 -16.52
C LYS A 57 5.61 -30.09 -17.20
N ARG A 58 5.56 -31.26 -16.56
CA ARG A 58 6.08 -32.52 -17.12
C ARG A 58 5.36 -32.89 -18.43
N ARG A 59 4.04 -32.81 -18.44
CA ARG A 59 3.22 -33.08 -19.66
C ARG A 59 3.58 -32.14 -20.80
N ASP A 60 3.78 -30.86 -20.51
CA ASP A 60 4.19 -29.85 -21.50
C ASP A 60 5.62 -30.13 -22.03
N TYR A 61 6.54 -30.49 -21.15
CA TYR A 61 7.88 -30.88 -21.52
C TYR A 61 7.87 -32.14 -22.44
N ASP A 62 7.13 -33.17 -22.07
CA ASP A 62 6.99 -34.40 -22.85
C ASP A 62 6.32 -34.18 -24.21
N ALA A 63 5.33 -33.30 -24.27
CA ALA A 63 4.68 -32.90 -25.52
C ALA A 63 5.65 -32.20 -26.48
N ARG A 64 6.48 -31.28 -25.97
CA ARG A 64 7.53 -30.61 -26.76
C ARG A 64 8.61 -31.55 -27.22
N ARG A 65 8.95 -32.58 -26.44
CA ARG A 65 9.97 -33.58 -26.80
C ARG A 65 9.46 -34.55 -27.86
N LYS A 66 8.17 -34.93 -27.82
CA LYS A 66 7.54 -35.84 -28.81
C LYS A 66 7.30 -35.20 -30.18
N ASN A 67 7.14 -33.86 -30.23
CA ASN A 67 6.90 -33.12 -31.47
C ASN A 67 7.94 -31.99 -31.66
N PRO A 68 9.18 -32.31 -32.07
CA PRO A 68 10.20 -31.28 -32.27
C PRO A 68 9.87 -30.30 -33.41
N PHE A 69 8.93 -30.64 -34.29
CA PHE A 69 8.58 -29.87 -35.48
C PHE A 69 7.51 -28.78 -35.22
N SER A 70 6.83 -28.81 -34.10
CA SER A 70 5.90 -27.72 -33.73
C SER A 70 6.59 -26.44 -33.29
N SER A 71 7.91 -26.47 -33.10
CA SER A 71 8.75 -25.33 -32.70
C SER A 71 9.36 -24.55 -33.89
N PHE A 72 9.08 -24.94 -35.14
CA PHE A 72 9.72 -24.33 -36.32
C PHE A 72 8.85 -23.33 -37.08
N GLY A 73 7.81 -22.83 -36.45
CA GLY A 73 6.90 -21.81 -37.00
C GLY A 73 7.03 -20.48 -36.28
N GLY A 74 8.10 -19.71 -36.48
CA GLY A 74 8.12 -18.30 -36.09
C GLY A 74 9.21 -17.96 -35.09
N GLY A 75 10.27 -17.34 -35.59
CA GLY A 75 11.35 -16.74 -34.80
C GLY A 75 10.79 -15.60 -33.92
N GLY A 76 11.12 -15.64 -32.69
CA GLY A 76 10.84 -14.64 -31.66
C GLY A 76 10.56 -15.34 -30.34
N GLY A 77 11.44 -15.19 -29.36
CA GLY A 77 11.28 -15.78 -28.04
C GLY A 77 10.00 -15.29 -27.35
N PHE A 78 8.91 -15.98 -27.63
CA PHE A 78 7.66 -15.81 -26.88
C PHE A 78 7.80 -16.62 -25.60
N ASP A 79 8.08 -15.92 -24.52
CA ASP A 79 7.97 -16.43 -23.16
C ASP A 79 6.49 -16.83 -22.92
N MET A 80 6.23 -18.17 -22.95
CA MET A 80 4.89 -18.70 -22.66
C MET A 80 4.42 -18.38 -21.24
N ASN A 81 5.35 -18.07 -20.34
CA ASN A 81 5.01 -17.64 -19.00
C ASN A 81 4.43 -16.22 -19.01
N SER A 82 4.98 -15.32 -19.84
CA SER A 82 4.41 -13.97 -20.03
C SER A 82 3.08 -14.02 -20.77
N MET A 83 2.89 -14.96 -21.71
CA MET A 83 1.61 -15.14 -22.40
C MET A 83 0.55 -15.77 -21.48
N PHE A 84 0.95 -16.69 -20.59
CA PHE A 84 0.05 -17.26 -19.60
C PHE A 84 -0.31 -16.25 -18.49
N GLU A 85 0.65 -15.45 -18.02
CA GLU A 85 0.38 -14.32 -17.13
C GLU A 85 -0.50 -13.25 -17.81
N GLN A 86 -0.27 -12.97 -19.09
CA GLN A 86 -1.08 -12.03 -19.87
C GLN A 86 -2.49 -12.59 -20.11
N MET A 87 -2.64 -13.91 -20.32
CA MET A 87 -3.94 -14.58 -20.45
C MET A 87 -4.67 -14.69 -19.10
N MET A 88 -3.97 -14.96 -18.00
CA MET A 88 -4.54 -14.90 -16.65
C MET A 88 -4.84 -13.47 -16.21
N ASN A 89 -4.02 -12.48 -16.57
CA ASN A 89 -4.31 -11.07 -16.32
C ASN A 89 -5.45 -10.53 -17.21
N SER A 90 -5.61 -11.05 -18.43
CA SER A 90 -6.78 -10.71 -19.29
C SER A 90 -8.08 -11.34 -18.79
N ALA A 91 -8.04 -12.42 -18.04
CA ALA A 91 -9.20 -13.02 -17.38
C ALA A 91 -9.60 -12.26 -16.08
N ARG A 92 -8.74 -11.42 -15.53
CA ARG A 92 -9.13 -10.49 -14.47
C ARG A 92 -9.92 -9.36 -15.09
N ARG A 93 -11.20 -9.26 -14.74
CA ARG A 93 -12.02 -8.09 -15.12
C ARG A 93 -11.23 -6.83 -14.76
N PRO A 94 -11.08 -5.87 -15.68
CA PRO A 94 -10.34 -4.64 -15.40
C PRO A 94 -10.94 -4.01 -14.14
N LYS A 95 -10.11 -3.84 -13.11
CA LYS A 95 -10.52 -3.16 -11.87
C LYS A 95 -10.43 -1.66 -12.08
N ALA A 96 -11.45 -0.93 -11.61
CA ALA A 96 -11.40 0.53 -11.60
C ALA A 96 -10.23 1.01 -10.71
N PRO A 97 -9.52 2.08 -11.11
CA PRO A 97 -8.48 2.69 -10.31
C PRO A 97 -9.00 3.11 -8.94
N ASP A 98 -8.19 2.88 -7.91
CA ASP A 98 -8.53 3.30 -6.56
C ASP A 98 -8.29 4.81 -6.40
N LYS A 99 -9.13 5.47 -5.62
CA LYS A 99 -8.96 6.87 -5.24
C LYS A 99 -8.26 6.95 -3.91
N VAL A 100 -7.12 7.63 -3.87
CA VAL A 100 -6.34 7.80 -2.63
C VAL A 100 -6.53 9.21 -2.11
N ILE A 101 -6.73 9.34 -0.79
CA ILE A 101 -6.82 10.62 -0.08
C ILE A 101 -6.00 10.55 1.19
N ASP A 102 -5.53 11.69 1.67
CA ASP A 102 -4.85 11.83 2.94
C ASP A 102 -5.81 12.38 3.99
N VAL A 103 -5.78 11.80 5.20
CA VAL A 103 -6.55 12.28 6.34
C VAL A 103 -5.60 12.50 7.51
N GLU A 104 -5.58 13.73 8.00
CA GLU A 104 -4.78 14.11 9.17
C GLU A 104 -5.42 13.61 10.45
N VAL A 105 -4.59 13.03 11.33
CA VAL A 105 -4.98 12.47 12.62
C VAL A 105 -4.02 13.02 13.68
N THR A 106 -4.57 13.54 14.76
CA THR A 106 -3.75 14.00 15.89
C THR A 106 -3.25 12.81 16.72
N PRO A 107 -2.19 12.97 17.53
CA PRO A 107 -1.73 11.92 18.42
C PRO A 107 -2.82 11.44 19.39
N VAL A 108 -3.67 12.33 19.85
CA VAL A 108 -4.81 12.00 20.74
C VAL A 108 -5.88 11.21 19.97
N ASP A 109 -6.20 11.60 18.73
CA ASP A 109 -7.11 10.84 17.87
C ASP A 109 -6.57 9.42 17.61
N SER A 110 -5.24 9.30 17.33
CA SER A 110 -4.61 7.99 17.17
C SER A 110 -4.61 7.17 18.46
N TYR A 111 -4.60 7.83 19.64
CA TYR A 111 -4.58 7.13 20.92
C TYR A 111 -5.89 6.39 21.19
N PHE A 112 -7.02 7.03 20.95
CA PHE A 112 -8.35 6.46 21.21
C PHE A 112 -9.03 5.87 19.98
N GLY A 113 -8.57 6.25 18.79
CA GLY A 113 -9.36 6.13 17.57
C GLY A 113 -10.38 7.25 17.44
N VAL A 114 -10.81 7.55 16.24
CA VAL A 114 -11.71 8.67 15.95
C VAL A 114 -12.62 8.36 14.76
N GLU A 115 -13.83 8.88 14.79
CA GLU A 115 -14.70 8.92 13.60
C GLU A 115 -14.64 10.32 12.98
N LYS A 116 -14.22 10.38 11.71
CA LYS A 116 -14.14 11.65 10.95
C LYS A 116 -15.09 11.63 9.77
N GLU A 117 -15.89 12.69 9.63
CA GLU A 117 -16.66 12.95 8.43
C GLU A 117 -15.75 13.61 7.39
N ILE A 118 -15.60 12.98 6.25
CA ILE A 118 -14.86 13.52 5.12
C ILE A 118 -15.81 13.79 3.95
N THR A 119 -15.62 14.92 3.31
CA THR A 119 -16.44 15.34 2.17
C THR A 119 -15.58 15.29 0.91
N LEU A 120 -15.99 14.51 -0.08
CA LEU A 120 -15.21 14.28 -1.28
C LEU A 120 -16.03 14.45 -2.54
N ASP A 121 -15.40 15.03 -3.55
CA ASP A 121 -15.92 15.03 -4.91
C ASP A 121 -15.62 13.68 -5.56
N ILE A 122 -16.68 12.91 -5.81
CA ILE A 122 -16.62 11.57 -6.40
C ILE A 122 -17.32 11.58 -7.76
N ASN A 123 -16.66 11.02 -8.75
CA ASN A 123 -17.29 10.70 -10.01
C ASN A 123 -18.26 9.53 -9.80
N THR A 124 -19.53 9.76 -10.07
CA THR A 124 -20.58 8.75 -9.93
C THR A 124 -21.18 8.43 -11.30
N MET A 125 -21.75 7.25 -11.45
CA MET A 125 -22.54 6.92 -12.62
C MET A 125 -23.68 7.93 -12.78
N CYS A 126 -23.83 8.47 -13.98
CA CYS A 126 -24.93 9.38 -14.29
C CYS A 126 -26.27 8.61 -14.23
N ILE A 127 -27.14 8.96 -13.28
CA ILE A 127 -28.38 8.25 -13.04
C ILE A 127 -29.33 8.29 -14.25
N PRO A 128 -29.60 9.45 -14.91
CA PRO A 128 -30.54 9.52 -16.01
C PRO A 128 -30.18 8.61 -17.20
N CYS A 129 -28.90 8.49 -17.54
CA CYS A 129 -28.46 7.65 -18.65
C CYS A 129 -27.77 6.34 -18.19
N LYS A 130 -27.75 6.04 -16.90
CA LYS A 130 -27.15 4.81 -16.32
C LYS A 130 -25.71 4.54 -16.81
N GLY A 131 -24.95 5.60 -17.04
CA GLY A 131 -23.57 5.50 -17.51
C GLY A 131 -23.38 5.53 -19.03
N ASP A 132 -24.42 5.39 -19.85
CA ASP A 132 -24.33 5.30 -21.32
C ASP A 132 -23.94 6.62 -22.01
N GLY A 133 -24.07 7.74 -21.31
CA GLY A 133 -23.82 9.06 -21.85
C GLY A 133 -24.97 9.66 -22.66
N GLY A 134 -26.01 8.89 -22.95
CA GLY A 134 -27.18 9.29 -23.73
C GLY A 134 -27.76 8.15 -24.57
N THR A 135 -28.54 8.47 -25.58
CA THR A 135 -29.09 7.47 -26.49
C THR A 135 -28.01 7.01 -27.48
N ARG A 136 -27.87 5.71 -27.64
CA ARG A 136 -26.86 5.11 -28.51
C ARG A 136 -27.52 4.24 -29.58
N SER A 137 -26.89 4.18 -30.78
CA SER A 137 -27.25 3.24 -31.85
C SER A 137 -26.08 2.29 -32.12
N VAL A 138 -26.39 1.17 -32.73
CA VAL A 138 -25.39 0.18 -33.16
C VAL A 138 -24.38 0.85 -34.10
N CYS A 139 -23.10 0.65 -33.90
CA CYS A 139 -22.09 1.14 -34.82
C CYS A 139 -22.14 0.40 -36.15
N THR A 140 -22.48 1.09 -37.24
CA THR A 140 -22.57 0.52 -38.57
C THR A 140 -21.24 0.04 -39.14
N THR A 141 -20.11 0.62 -38.68
CA THR A 141 -18.76 0.26 -39.16
C THR A 141 -18.32 -1.12 -38.67
N CYS A 142 -18.67 -1.51 -37.45
CA CYS A 142 -18.32 -2.81 -36.88
C CYS A 142 -19.54 -3.69 -36.57
N ASN A 143 -20.73 -3.27 -36.96
CA ASN A 143 -22.01 -3.98 -36.74
C ASN A 143 -22.23 -4.40 -35.27
N GLY A 144 -21.79 -3.53 -34.34
CA GLY A 144 -21.91 -3.80 -32.88
C GLY A 144 -20.74 -4.54 -32.25
N ASN A 145 -19.80 -5.09 -33.01
CA ASN A 145 -18.72 -5.94 -32.50
C ASN A 145 -17.61 -5.17 -31.75
N GLY A 146 -17.49 -3.84 -31.95
CA GLY A 146 -16.44 -3.03 -31.39
C GLY A 146 -15.06 -3.18 -32.05
N PHE A 147 -14.84 -4.20 -32.83
CA PHE A 147 -13.59 -4.52 -33.52
C PHE A 147 -13.80 -4.68 -35.01
N ILE A 148 -12.76 -4.41 -35.78
CA ILE A 148 -12.74 -4.56 -37.23
C ILE A 148 -11.58 -5.50 -37.57
N SER A 149 -11.85 -6.52 -38.38
CA SER A 149 -10.84 -7.44 -38.89
C SER A 149 -10.13 -6.79 -40.08
N LYS A 150 -8.83 -6.57 -39.98
CA LYS A 150 -7.97 -6.16 -41.08
C LYS A 150 -7.13 -7.36 -41.53
N VAL A 151 -7.21 -7.68 -42.81
CA VAL A 151 -6.40 -8.71 -43.44
C VAL A 151 -5.16 -8.03 -44.01
N VAL A 152 -4.00 -8.40 -43.55
CA VAL A 152 -2.69 -7.90 -44.04
C VAL A 152 -1.93 -9.05 -44.67
N GLY A 153 -1.39 -8.83 -45.85
CA GLY A 153 -0.63 -9.82 -46.61
C GLY A 153 -1.19 -10.08 -47.99
N THR A 154 -0.35 -10.57 -48.87
CA THR A 154 -0.68 -10.95 -50.26
C THR A 154 -0.46 -12.45 -50.49
N GLY A 155 -1.30 -13.08 -51.27
CA GLY A 155 -1.16 -14.50 -51.63
C GLY A 155 -1.46 -15.47 -50.47
N PHE A 156 -0.61 -16.46 -50.26
CA PHE A 156 -0.80 -17.52 -49.25
C PHE A 156 -0.50 -17.05 -47.81
N PHE A 157 0.05 -15.85 -47.60
CA PHE A 157 0.37 -15.29 -46.30
C PHE A 157 -0.60 -14.18 -45.87
N LYS A 158 -1.92 -14.49 -45.89
CA LYS A 158 -2.93 -13.59 -45.37
C LYS A 158 -3.10 -13.81 -43.86
N GLN A 159 -2.80 -12.77 -43.07
CA GLN A 159 -3.00 -12.80 -41.64
C GLN A 159 -4.10 -11.80 -41.27
N SER A 160 -5.09 -12.26 -40.50
CA SER A 160 -6.19 -11.44 -40.02
C SER A 160 -5.89 -10.92 -38.63
N PHE A 161 -5.86 -9.58 -38.48
CA PHE A 161 -5.69 -8.91 -37.19
C PHE A 161 -7.00 -8.20 -36.82
N GLN A 162 -7.43 -8.37 -35.57
CA GLN A 162 -8.54 -7.59 -35.04
C GLN A 162 -7.99 -6.26 -34.49
N THR A 163 -8.54 -5.15 -34.98
CA THR A 163 -8.22 -3.79 -34.50
C THR A 163 -9.47 -3.16 -33.91
N THR A 164 -9.30 -2.34 -32.90
CA THR A 164 -10.40 -1.57 -32.31
C THR A 164 -11.07 -0.71 -33.38
N CYS A 165 -12.41 -0.71 -33.43
CA CYS A 165 -13.17 0.09 -34.37
C CYS A 165 -12.98 1.59 -34.05
N ASN A 166 -12.39 2.34 -34.98
CA ASN A 166 -12.11 3.76 -34.79
C ASN A 166 -13.39 4.61 -34.63
N ASN A 167 -14.50 4.21 -35.24
CA ASN A 167 -15.75 4.96 -35.21
C ASN A 167 -16.44 4.92 -33.83
N CYS A 168 -16.40 3.78 -33.14
CA CYS A 168 -17.05 3.62 -31.84
C CYS A 168 -16.03 3.48 -30.67
N GLY A 169 -14.72 3.50 -30.94
CA GLY A 169 -13.69 3.34 -29.95
C GLY A 169 -13.77 2.03 -29.15
N GLY A 170 -14.17 0.93 -29.82
CA GLY A 170 -14.33 -0.38 -29.19
C GLY A 170 -15.69 -0.65 -28.52
N ARG A 171 -16.56 0.35 -28.44
CA ARG A 171 -17.85 0.25 -27.72
C ARG A 171 -18.95 -0.51 -28.48
N GLY A 172 -18.81 -0.72 -29.76
CA GLY A 172 -19.83 -1.34 -30.61
C GLY A 172 -21.06 -0.45 -30.91
N SER A 173 -21.18 0.71 -30.23
CA SER A 173 -22.26 1.67 -30.38
C SER A 173 -21.75 3.10 -30.46
N VAL A 174 -22.48 3.96 -31.16
CA VAL A 174 -22.21 5.39 -31.30
C VAL A 174 -23.28 6.23 -30.59
N LEU A 175 -22.90 7.37 -30.07
CA LEU A 175 -23.81 8.29 -29.39
C LEU A 175 -24.62 9.07 -30.42
N VAL A 176 -25.94 8.95 -30.35
CA VAL A 176 -26.89 9.68 -31.23
C VAL A 176 -27.34 10.97 -30.58
N SER A 177 -27.66 10.93 -29.29
CA SER A 177 -28.11 12.07 -28.52
C SER A 177 -27.44 12.07 -27.15
N ALA A 178 -26.77 13.17 -26.81
CA ALA A 178 -26.10 13.31 -25.53
C ALA A 178 -27.10 13.49 -24.38
N CYS A 179 -26.84 12.85 -23.26
CA CYS A 179 -27.60 13.05 -22.02
C CYS A 179 -27.43 14.49 -21.53
N GLY A 180 -28.54 15.18 -21.26
CA GLY A 180 -28.53 16.58 -20.81
C GLY A 180 -27.78 16.80 -19.47
N THR A 181 -27.74 15.79 -18.60
CA THR A 181 -27.10 15.86 -17.28
C THR A 181 -25.58 15.71 -17.37
N CYS A 182 -25.08 14.70 -18.10
CA CYS A 182 -23.65 14.41 -18.17
C CYS A 182 -22.98 14.83 -19.50
N LYS A 183 -23.74 15.41 -20.41
CA LYS A 183 -23.26 15.91 -21.70
C LYS A 183 -22.47 14.86 -22.51
N GLY A 184 -22.91 13.61 -22.45
CA GLY A 184 -22.28 12.51 -23.18
C GLY A 184 -21.24 11.70 -22.40
N SER A 185 -20.76 12.16 -21.24
CA SER A 185 -19.70 11.49 -20.48
C SER A 185 -20.15 10.19 -19.78
N GLY A 186 -21.44 10.06 -19.47
CA GLY A 186 -21.96 8.97 -18.64
C GLY A 186 -21.64 9.11 -17.14
N ILE A 187 -20.90 10.14 -16.77
CA ILE A 187 -20.40 10.37 -15.41
C ILE A 187 -20.92 11.72 -14.90
N SER A 188 -21.28 11.77 -13.60
CA SER A 188 -21.63 13.01 -12.92
C SER A 188 -20.78 13.14 -11.65
N LYS A 189 -20.25 14.33 -11.39
CA LYS A 189 -19.56 14.64 -10.13
C LYS A 189 -20.59 14.87 -9.04
N LYS A 190 -20.39 14.24 -7.86
CA LYS A 190 -21.18 14.47 -6.67
C LYS A 190 -20.26 14.68 -5.48
N ASN A 191 -20.64 15.63 -4.64
CA ASN A 191 -20.00 15.82 -3.34
C ASN A 191 -20.66 14.85 -2.35
N LEU A 192 -19.90 13.87 -1.86
CA LEU A 192 -20.37 12.82 -0.96
C LEU A 192 -19.67 12.90 0.37
N LYS A 193 -20.42 12.65 1.42
CA LYS A 193 -19.93 12.60 2.80
C LYS A 193 -19.73 11.14 3.21
N TYR A 194 -18.57 10.85 3.78
CA TYR A 194 -18.22 9.54 4.28
C TYR A 194 -17.81 9.63 5.74
N ASN A 195 -18.42 8.81 6.59
CA ASN A 195 -17.96 8.62 7.96
C ASN A 195 -16.87 7.56 7.97
N VAL A 196 -15.67 7.95 8.34
CA VAL A 196 -14.49 7.09 8.39
C VAL A 196 -14.16 6.81 9.83
N LYS A 197 -14.22 5.54 10.20
CA LYS A 197 -13.79 5.09 11.52
C LYS A 197 -12.31 4.74 11.48
N ILE A 198 -11.50 5.57 12.10
CA ILE A 198 -10.06 5.40 12.24
C ILE A 198 -9.82 4.65 13.55
N PRO A 199 -9.23 3.43 13.52
CA PRO A 199 -8.97 2.66 14.72
C PRO A 199 -7.92 3.32 15.61
N ALA A 200 -7.86 2.91 16.87
CA ALA A 200 -6.79 3.32 17.77
C ALA A 200 -5.43 2.78 17.31
N ASN A 201 -4.37 3.47 17.67
CA ASN A 201 -2.97 3.13 17.40
C ASN A 201 -2.53 3.17 15.93
N VAL A 202 -3.30 3.80 15.05
CA VAL A 202 -2.88 4.01 13.66
C VAL A 202 -1.54 4.74 13.59
N ASP A 203 -0.70 4.31 12.66
CA ASP A 203 0.59 4.93 12.38
C ASP A 203 0.54 5.82 11.13
N ASN A 204 1.56 6.67 11.01
CA ASN A 204 1.72 7.49 9.82
C ASN A 204 1.96 6.60 8.59
N GLY A 205 1.12 6.77 7.57
CA GLY A 205 1.15 5.96 6.35
C GLY A 205 0.25 4.74 6.36
N ASP A 206 -0.46 4.44 7.44
CA ASP A 206 -1.47 3.38 7.46
C ASP A 206 -2.60 3.66 6.48
N PHE A 207 -3.16 2.59 5.91
CA PHE A 207 -4.22 2.68 4.91
C PHE A 207 -5.52 2.06 5.41
N LEU A 208 -6.61 2.82 5.24
CA LEU A 208 -7.96 2.32 5.43
C LEU A 208 -8.64 2.21 4.07
N LYS A 209 -9.30 1.09 3.80
CA LYS A 209 -9.93 0.81 2.52
C LYS A 209 -11.44 0.78 2.63
N MET A 210 -12.12 1.57 1.82
CA MET A 210 -13.57 1.53 1.66
C MET A 210 -13.90 1.00 0.25
N VAL A 211 -14.43 -0.22 0.21
CA VAL A 211 -14.70 -0.93 -1.06
C VAL A 211 -15.81 -0.21 -1.84
N ASN A 212 -15.59 -0.02 -3.15
CA ASN A 212 -16.53 0.62 -4.10
C ASN A 212 -16.97 2.04 -3.69
N LYS A 213 -16.12 2.78 -2.96
CA LYS A 213 -16.39 4.16 -2.56
C LYS A 213 -15.54 5.21 -3.29
N GLY A 214 -14.69 4.78 -4.23
CA GLY A 214 -13.91 5.63 -5.12
C GLY A 214 -14.70 6.13 -6.33
N ASP A 215 -13.97 6.58 -7.35
CA ASP A 215 -14.55 7.12 -8.58
C ASP A 215 -15.17 6.01 -9.45
N TYR A 216 -16.24 6.36 -10.18
CA TYR A 216 -16.86 5.49 -11.17
C TYR A 216 -16.12 5.56 -12.51
N TYR A 217 -15.88 4.40 -13.10
CA TYR A 217 -15.30 4.23 -14.43
C TYR A 217 -16.26 3.46 -15.33
N HIS A 218 -16.48 3.98 -16.50
CA HIS A 218 -17.41 3.37 -17.48
C HIS A 218 -16.96 1.95 -17.83
N ASN A 219 -17.90 1.00 -17.89
CA ASN A 219 -17.69 -0.44 -18.15
C ASN A 219 -16.85 -1.21 -17.12
N VAL A 220 -16.36 -0.55 -16.08
CA VAL A 220 -15.54 -1.19 -15.04
C VAL A 220 -16.24 -1.16 -13.68
N GLY A 221 -16.91 -0.06 -13.37
CA GLY A 221 -17.59 0.15 -12.10
C GLY A 221 -16.87 1.16 -11.19
N TYR A 222 -17.07 1.01 -9.90
CA TYR A 222 -16.45 1.88 -8.91
C TYR A 222 -15.10 1.32 -8.45
N GLY A 223 -14.10 2.19 -8.34
CA GLY A 223 -12.86 1.91 -7.62
C GLY A 223 -13.06 1.94 -6.11
N ASP A 224 -12.04 1.55 -5.37
CA ASP A 224 -12.06 1.67 -3.92
C ASP A 224 -11.58 3.06 -3.50
N LEU A 225 -11.99 3.50 -2.31
CA LEU A 225 -11.44 4.68 -1.66
C LEU A 225 -10.39 4.20 -0.65
N ILE A 226 -9.16 4.63 -0.88
CA ILE A 226 -8.03 4.37 0.01
C ILE A 226 -7.76 5.65 0.81
N ILE A 227 -7.84 5.55 2.11
CA ILE A 227 -7.59 6.65 3.03
C ILE A 227 -6.23 6.40 3.66
N ARG A 228 -5.26 7.25 3.36
CA ARG A 228 -3.95 7.21 3.97
C ARG A 228 -3.95 8.12 5.20
N VAL A 229 -3.60 7.53 6.35
CA VAL A 229 -3.52 8.26 7.61
C VAL A 229 -2.20 9.05 7.65
N ASN A 230 -2.31 10.34 7.97
CA ASN A 230 -1.18 11.21 8.22
C ASN A 230 -1.22 11.68 9.67
N CYS A 231 -0.37 11.10 10.52
CA CYS A 231 -0.26 11.49 11.92
C CYS A 231 0.50 12.81 12.05
N VAL A 232 -0.21 13.89 12.35
CA VAL A 232 0.37 15.23 12.46
C VAL A 232 0.67 15.55 13.93
N LYS A 233 1.88 16.04 14.17
CA LYS A 233 2.27 16.58 15.46
C LYS A 233 1.39 17.79 15.82
N THR A 234 0.98 17.88 17.08
CA THR A 234 0.33 19.07 17.65
C THR A 234 1.31 19.85 18.52
N ASP A 235 0.88 21.02 19.01
CA ASP A 235 1.70 21.82 19.92
C ASP A 235 2.01 21.10 21.24
N ASP A 236 1.07 20.26 21.70
CA ASP A 236 1.18 19.53 22.95
C ASP A 236 1.72 18.12 22.79
N PHE A 237 1.36 17.41 21.69
CA PHE A 237 1.62 15.99 21.54
C PHE A 237 2.24 15.62 20.20
N GLU A 238 3.11 14.59 20.25
CA GLU A 238 3.71 13.94 19.09
C GLU A 238 3.70 12.43 19.30
N LYS A 239 3.39 11.67 18.23
CA LYS A 239 3.52 10.21 18.21
C LYS A 239 4.86 9.84 17.60
N ILE A 240 5.65 9.01 18.28
CA ILE A 240 6.92 8.49 17.78
C ILE A 240 6.89 6.96 17.93
N GLY A 241 6.52 6.26 16.88
CA GLY A 241 6.25 4.82 16.94
C GLY A 241 5.16 4.52 17.97
N PHE A 242 5.45 3.72 18.98
CA PHE A 242 4.51 3.40 20.05
C PHE A 242 4.60 4.32 21.27
N ASP A 243 5.51 5.28 21.25
CA ASP A 243 5.69 6.23 22.33
C ASP A 243 4.88 7.50 22.08
N LEU A 244 4.36 8.08 23.16
CA LEU A 244 3.69 9.37 23.16
C LEU A 244 4.63 10.42 23.76
N VAL A 245 4.81 11.53 23.08
CA VAL A 245 5.63 12.66 23.53
C VAL A 245 4.73 13.85 23.84
N TYR A 246 4.86 14.41 25.03
CA TYR A 246 4.19 15.64 25.45
C TYR A 246 5.20 16.78 25.57
N TYR A 247 4.83 17.94 25.05
CA TYR A 247 5.65 19.15 25.09
C TYR A 247 5.11 20.10 26.17
N LYS A 248 5.77 20.14 27.32
CA LYS A 248 5.42 21.04 28.44
C LYS A 248 6.23 22.32 28.34
N LYS A 249 5.56 23.44 28.20
CA LYS A 249 6.16 24.77 28.34
C LYS A 249 6.14 25.18 29.82
N MET A 250 7.28 25.56 30.38
CA MET A 250 7.39 26.02 31.78
C MET A 250 8.25 27.25 31.85
N SER A 251 7.96 28.12 32.82
CA SER A 251 8.85 29.22 33.12
C SER A 251 10.06 28.74 33.98
N PRO A 252 11.20 29.44 33.97
CA PRO A 252 12.31 29.12 34.87
C PRO A 252 11.90 29.15 36.34
N LEU A 253 10.98 30.04 36.72
CA LEU A 253 10.48 30.16 38.10
C LEU A 253 9.63 28.93 38.49
N ASP A 254 8.77 28.47 37.59
CA ASP A 254 8.00 27.25 37.84
C ASP A 254 8.90 26.04 38.06
N LEU A 255 9.99 25.91 37.30
CA LEU A 255 10.95 24.82 37.46
C LEU A 255 11.68 24.85 38.79
N ILE A 256 11.88 26.04 39.35
CA ILE A 256 12.60 26.22 40.64
C ILE A 256 11.62 26.06 41.82
N LEU A 257 10.39 26.56 41.69
CA LEU A 257 9.47 26.68 42.81
C LEU A 257 8.47 25.50 42.94
N GLN A 258 8.28 24.73 41.88
CA GLN A 258 7.33 23.65 41.90
C GLN A 258 7.98 22.29 42.15
N ASP A 259 7.64 21.66 43.28
CA ASP A 259 8.05 20.29 43.59
C ASP A 259 7.28 19.25 42.75
N LYS A 260 6.08 19.60 42.27
CA LYS A 260 5.21 18.74 41.49
C LYS A 260 4.66 19.48 40.30
N MET A 261 4.56 18.79 39.17
CA MET A 261 3.92 19.32 37.97
C MET A 261 2.80 18.41 37.49
N GLU A 262 1.74 19.04 37.01
CA GLU A 262 0.63 18.37 36.35
C GLU A 262 0.92 18.28 34.85
N ILE A 263 0.78 17.09 34.31
CA ILE A 263 1.09 16.74 32.93
C ILE A 263 -0.18 16.21 32.26
N LYS A 264 -0.59 16.85 31.18
CA LYS A 264 -1.70 16.37 30.37
C LYS A 264 -1.37 15.01 29.77
N HIS A 265 -2.29 14.06 29.91
CA HIS A 265 -2.20 12.75 29.28
C HIS A 265 -3.57 12.36 28.75
N PRO A 266 -3.69 11.68 27.59
CA PRO A 266 -4.99 11.31 27.01
C PRO A 266 -5.89 10.52 27.97
N ASP A 267 -5.34 9.59 28.78
CA ASP A 267 -6.11 8.81 29.78
C ASP A 267 -6.44 9.58 31.07
N GLY A 268 -6.09 10.86 31.16
CA GLY A 268 -6.26 11.70 32.34
C GLY A 268 -4.93 12.25 32.85
N ASP A 269 -4.97 13.44 33.44
CA ASP A 269 -3.78 14.18 33.84
C ASP A 269 -2.96 13.43 34.91
N ILE A 270 -1.64 13.52 34.81
CA ILE A 270 -0.67 12.81 35.65
C ILE A 270 0.12 13.84 36.44
N VAL A 271 0.20 13.66 37.75
CA VAL A 271 1.05 14.50 38.62
C VAL A 271 2.39 13.79 38.79
N ILE A 272 3.46 14.45 38.45
CA ILE A 272 4.83 13.95 38.64
C ILE A 272 5.64 14.89 39.53
N THR A 273 6.59 14.32 40.27
CA THR A 273 7.58 15.11 41.04
C THR A 273 8.62 15.65 40.07
N VAL A 274 8.94 16.94 40.18
CA VAL A 274 10.02 17.57 39.42
C VAL A 274 11.37 17.08 39.98
N PRO A 275 12.24 16.46 39.17
CA PRO A 275 13.56 16.05 39.66
C PRO A 275 14.38 17.26 40.06
N GLU A 276 15.20 17.15 41.14
CA GLU A 276 16.12 18.23 41.59
C GLU A 276 17.06 18.69 40.46
N LYS A 277 17.44 17.79 39.57
CA LYS A 277 18.25 18.10 38.38
C LYS A 277 17.44 17.84 37.13
N VAL A 278 16.74 18.84 36.66
CA VAL A 278 16.02 18.78 35.38
C VAL A 278 16.98 19.15 34.25
N ASN A 279 17.21 18.18 33.37
CA ASN A 279 17.88 18.44 32.12
C ASN A 279 16.84 18.64 31.03
N THR A 280 16.64 19.87 30.57
CA THR A 280 15.66 20.20 29.52
C THR A 280 15.98 19.57 28.16
N ASN A 281 17.21 19.12 27.94
CA ASN A 281 17.61 18.38 26.73
C ASN A 281 17.27 16.90 26.79
N SER A 282 16.97 16.35 27.97
CA SER A 282 16.61 14.94 28.13
C SER A 282 15.15 14.81 28.56
N PRO A 283 14.31 14.08 27.80
CA PRO A 283 12.90 13.93 28.16
C PRO A 283 12.73 13.07 29.43
N LEU A 284 11.78 13.42 30.27
CA LEU A 284 11.33 12.59 31.38
C LEU A 284 10.52 11.42 30.83
N ARG A 285 10.82 10.19 31.27
CA ARG A 285 10.15 8.99 30.80
C ARG A 285 9.22 8.43 31.86
N ILE A 286 7.98 8.19 31.47
CA ILE A 286 6.98 7.43 32.25
C ILE A 286 6.74 6.11 31.50
N PRO A 287 7.15 4.96 32.08
CA PRO A 287 7.02 3.67 31.40
C PRO A 287 5.56 3.24 31.27
N LYS A 288 5.24 2.54 30.19
CA LYS A 288 3.92 1.93 29.94
C LYS A 288 2.73 2.92 29.92
N LYS A 289 2.98 4.16 29.50
CA LYS A 289 1.97 5.20 29.33
C LYS A 289 1.87 5.74 27.90
N GLY A 290 2.49 5.07 26.94
CA GLY A 290 2.34 5.32 25.51
C GLY A 290 1.18 4.53 24.91
N TYR A 291 1.25 4.28 23.61
CA TYR A 291 0.24 3.55 22.85
C TYR A 291 0.22 2.07 23.23
N LYS A 292 -0.99 1.50 23.35
CA LYS A 292 -1.20 0.08 23.66
C LYS A 292 -1.12 -0.74 22.36
N THR A 293 -0.25 -1.72 22.30
CA THR A 293 -0.10 -2.61 21.17
C THR A 293 -0.26 -4.06 21.60
N PRO A 294 -0.51 -5.02 20.68
CA PRO A 294 -0.55 -6.45 21.03
C PRO A 294 0.74 -6.95 21.72
N ASN A 295 1.87 -6.33 21.44
CA ASN A 295 3.20 -6.70 21.95
C ASN A 295 3.61 -5.94 23.22
N GLY A 296 2.77 -5.04 23.73
CA GLY A 296 3.05 -4.26 24.93
C GLY A 296 2.56 -2.82 24.83
N THR A 297 2.92 -2.00 25.81
CA THR A 297 2.59 -0.58 25.85
C THR A 297 3.85 0.25 25.74
N GLY A 298 3.83 1.25 24.87
CA GLY A 298 4.91 2.23 24.72
C GLY A 298 5.10 3.10 25.96
N ASN A 299 6.04 4.02 25.88
CA ASN A 299 6.32 4.94 26.98
C ASN A 299 5.72 6.32 26.69
N PHE A 300 5.59 7.08 27.74
CA PHE A 300 5.22 8.49 27.67
C PHE A 300 6.45 9.33 28.00
N TYR A 301 6.80 10.24 27.11
CA TYR A 301 7.93 11.14 27.27
C TYR A 301 7.46 12.57 27.44
N ILE A 302 8.04 13.28 28.39
CA ILE A 302 7.75 14.69 28.64
C ILE A 302 8.99 15.49 28.27
N LYS A 303 8.88 16.33 27.25
CA LYS A 303 9.89 17.30 26.86
C LYS A 303 9.54 18.66 27.45
N ILE A 304 10.39 19.14 28.35
CA ILE A 304 10.23 20.45 28.99
C ILE A 304 10.92 21.49 28.12
N THR A 305 10.17 22.50 27.70
CA THR A 305 10.72 23.67 27.00
C THR A 305 10.61 24.88 27.92
N VAL A 306 11.76 25.47 28.25
CA VAL A 306 11.77 26.66 29.05
C VAL A 306 11.40 27.87 28.20
N VAL A 307 10.38 28.59 28.62
CA VAL A 307 9.92 29.81 27.98
C VAL A 307 9.99 30.98 28.93
N LYS A 308 10.30 32.17 28.38
CA LYS A 308 10.28 33.40 29.18
C LYS A 308 8.84 33.70 29.59
N ASP A 309 8.64 33.86 30.90
CA ASP A 309 7.37 34.34 31.41
C ASP A 309 7.17 35.81 31.06
N SER A 310 6.13 36.11 30.32
CA SER A 310 5.78 37.47 29.90
C SER A 310 4.95 38.23 30.96
N ASN A 311 4.40 37.49 31.95
CA ASN A 311 3.42 38.01 32.89
C ASN A 311 4.02 38.40 34.25
N VAL A 312 5.34 38.32 34.41
CA VAL A 312 6.02 38.75 35.64
C VAL A 312 6.01 40.28 35.66
N ASP A 313 5.39 40.86 36.70
CA ASP A 313 5.37 42.33 36.89
C ASP A 313 6.77 42.89 37.25
N GLU A 314 6.92 44.18 37.08
CA GLU A 314 8.24 44.85 37.34
C GLU A 314 8.64 44.80 38.82
N GLU A 315 7.68 44.77 39.73
CA GLU A 315 7.98 44.66 41.17
C GLU A 315 8.56 43.30 41.49
N THR A 316 7.97 42.23 41.00
CA THR A 316 8.45 40.85 41.12
C THR A 316 9.82 40.69 40.46
N LYS A 317 10.06 41.26 39.27
CA LYS A 317 11.37 41.24 38.61
C LYS A 317 12.43 41.92 39.44
N ASN A 318 12.11 43.06 40.06
CA ASN A 318 13.07 43.78 40.91
C ASN A 318 13.38 43.02 42.19
N LYS A 319 12.41 42.40 42.84
CA LYS A 319 12.62 41.52 44.00
C LYS A 319 13.54 40.34 43.66
N ILE A 320 13.31 39.67 42.51
CA ILE A 320 14.16 38.59 42.04
C ILE A 320 15.60 39.09 41.77
N LYS A 321 15.74 40.27 41.13
CA LYS A 321 17.06 40.87 40.90
C LYS A 321 17.82 41.19 42.20
N GLU A 322 17.12 41.67 43.23
CA GLU A 322 17.73 41.94 44.57
C GLU A 322 18.17 40.65 45.24
N MET A 323 17.30 39.62 45.28
CA MET A 323 17.63 38.28 45.79
C MET A 323 18.83 37.66 45.11
N LEU A 324 18.97 37.81 43.78
CA LEU A 324 20.12 37.30 43.02
C LEU A 324 21.41 38.09 43.25
N LYS A 325 21.35 39.36 43.65
CA LYS A 325 22.52 40.15 43.99
C LYS A 325 23.08 39.79 45.36
N ASP A 326 22.23 39.48 46.33
CA ASP A 326 22.60 39.16 47.70
C ASP A 326 23.03 37.68 47.87
N GLY A 327 22.66 36.83 46.96
CA GLY A 327 23.05 35.41 46.94
C GLY A 327 24.22 35.16 46.00
N ASN A 328 25.34 34.62 46.54
CA ASN A 328 26.44 34.07 45.75
C ASN A 328 25.95 32.82 44.97
N TYR A 329 25.12 33.02 43.93
CA TYR A 329 24.75 31.92 43.02
C TYR A 329 25.92 31.66 42.08
N ILE A 330 26.73 30.65 42.43
CA ILE A 330 27.76 30.11 41.55
C ILE A 330 27.04 29.08 40.64
N PHE A 331 26.88 29.43 39.38
CA PHE A 331 26.53 28.43 38.34
C PHE A 331 27.80 27.62 38.07
N ASN A 332 27.84 26.38 38.56
CA ASN A 332 28.84 25.40 38.17
C ASN A 332 28.39 24.65 36.89
#